data_d159be83e9fcc42d7d1e59777b56c34d
#
_entry.id   d159be83e9fcc42d7d1e59777b56c34d
#
_cell.length_a   1.000
_cell.length_b   1.000
_cell.length_c   1.000
_cell.angle_alpha   90.00
_cell.angle_beta   90.00
_cell.angle_gamma   90.00
#
_symmetry.space_group_name_H-M   'P 1'
#
loop_
_entity.id
_entity.type
_entity.pdbx_description
1 polymer ?
#
loop_
_entity_poly.entity_id
_entity_poly.type
_entity_poly.pdbx_seq_one_letter_code
_entity_poly.pdbx_strand_id
1 'polypeptide(L)'
;MKIDMHCHVREGSIDSKVPIEEFIKKLQSKGIGGMLVTDHDTYNGYRHWKNTIKGRKYKDFVVLKGIEYDTLDAGHILIIMPQGVKMRLLELRGLPLSLLIDFVHHNGGICGPAHPCGEKYLSFTNTKRWQKSPELIEKFDFIETFNACEPPQSNEGAKYLAEKYGKPGTGGSDAHKLDCVGMGYTEFPVRIETELDLIRQIREKGEIQSGGEYYTKTTKDKIGKFNKLLIFSFWFYNRG
;
A
#
# COMPACT_ATOMS: atom_id res chain seq x y z
N MET A 1 -0.11 -14.43 11.60
CA MET A 1 -0.72 -14.55 10.25
C MET A 1 0.02 -13.64 9.29
N LYS A 2 0.41 -14.15 8.10
CA LYS A 2 1.07 -13.32 7.07
C LYS A 2 0.04 -12.73 6.12
N ILE A 3 0.18 -11.42 5.83
CA ILE A 3 -0.65 -10.65 4.89
C ILE A 3 0.27 -9.85 3.98
N ASP A 4 0.04 -9.91 2.67
CA ASP A 4 0.66 -8.98 1.73
C ASP A 4 -0.10 -7.65 1.79
N MET A 5 0.57 -6.61 2.32
CA MET A 5 -0.07 -5.32 2.65
C MET A 5 -0.04 -4.30 1.51
N HIS A 6 0.55 -4.66 0.36
CA HIS A 6 0.65 -3.79 -0.81
C HIS A 6 0.50 -4.61 -2.09
N CYS A 7 -0.72 -4.61 -2.65
CA CYS A 7 -1.10 -5.47 -3.77
C CYS A 7 -1.90 -4.72 -4.83
N HIS A 8 -1.49 -4.86 -6.08
CA HIS A 8 -2.19 -4.33 -7.25
C HIS A 8 -2.80 -5.45 -8.08
N VAL A 9 -4.11 -5.40 -8.31
CA VAL A 9 -4.80 -6.41 -9.09
C VAL A 9 -5.33 -5.83 -10.40
N ARG A 10 -5.37 -6.66 -11.45
CA ARG A 10 -5.80 -6.25 -12.80
C ARG A 10 -7.19 -5.61 -12.83
N GLU A 11 -8.07 -6.03 -11.94
CA GLU A 11 -9.45 -5.55 -11.87
C GLU A 11 -9.57 -4.12 -11.33
N GLY A 12 -8.50 -3.58 -10.72
CA GLY A 12 -8.45 -2.24 -10.15
C GLY A 12 -7.33 -1.36 -10.69
N SER A 13 -6.13 -1.88 -10.80
CA SER A 13 -4.96 -1.14 -11.28
C SER A 13 -4.70 -1.37 -12.77
N ILE A 14 -4.58 -0.28 -13.53
CA ILE A 14 -4.31 -0.32 -14.97
C ILE A 14 -2.91 -0.81 -15.33
N ASP A 15 -1.99 -0.75 -14.38
CA ASP A 15 -0.59 -1.16 -14.48
C ASP A 15 -0.35 -2.57 -13.95
N SER A 16 -1.33 -3.21 -13.30
CA SER A 16 -1.24 -4.61 -12.91
C SER A 16 -1.81 -5.55 -13.99
N LYS A 17 -1.14 -6.67 -14.18
CA LYS A 17 -1.59 -7.74 -15.09
C LYS A 17 -2.10 -8.97 -14.35
N VAL A 18 -2.08 -8.97 -13.03
CA VAL A 18 -2.40 -10.14 -12.22
C VAL A 18 -3.88 -10.14 -11.81
N PRO A 19 -4.70 -11.07 -12.32
CA PRO A 19 -6.06 -11.23 -11.85
C PRO A 19 -6.07 -11.58 -10.36
N ILE A 20 -7.04 -11.05 -9.62
CA ILE A 20 -7.12 -11.27 -8.16
C ILE A 20 -7.14 -12.75 -7.77
N GLU A 21 -7.79 -13.62 -8.56
CA GLU A 21 -7.81 -15.07 -8.28
C GLU A 21 -6.42 -15.71 -8.43
N GLU A 22 -5.62 -15.28 -9.41
CA GLU A 22 -4.24 -15.76 -9.57
C GLU A 22 -3.34 -15.23 -8.45
N PHE A 23 -3.57 -13.99 -8.05
CA PHE A 23 -2.89 -13.39 -6.92
C PHE A 23 -3.12 -14.21 -5.64
N ILE A 24 -4.39 -14.51 -5.30
CA ILE A 24 -4.76 -15.32 -4.13
C ILE A 24 -4.10 -16.71 -4.18
N LYS A 25 -4.20 -17.41 -5.31
CA LYS A 25 -3.59 -18.75 -5.47
C LYS A 25 -2.09 -18.70 -5.23
N LYS A 26 -1.42 -17.67 -5.74
CA LYS A 26 0.03 -17.50 -5.57
C LYS A 26 0.39 -17.23 -4.11
N LEU A 27 -0.36 -16.37 -3.42
CA LEU A 27 -0.16 -16.08 -1.98
C LEU A 27 -0.36 -17.34 -1.14
N GLN A 28 -1.44 -18.10 -1.38
CA GLN A 28 -1.70 -19.37 -0.69
C GLN A 28 -0.56 -20.38 -0.90
N SER A 29 -0.01 -20.47 -2.11
CA SER A 29 1.13 -21.37 -2.39
C SER A 29 2.40 -21.01 -1.63
N LYS A 30 2.50 -19.77 -1.13
CA LYS A 30 3.59 -19.26 -0.30
C LYS A 30 3.26 -19.23 1.20
N GLY A 31 2.11 -19.77 1.62
CA GLY A 31 1.69 -19.77 3.02
C GLY A 31 1.25 -18.39 3.55
N ILE A 32 0.93 -17.44 2.66
CA ILE A 32 0.39 -16.13 3.02
C ILE A 32 -1.14 -16.25 3.06
N GLY A 33 -1.74 -15.89 4.20
CA GLY A 33 -3.15 -16.12 4.50
C GLY A 33 -4.08 -14.97 4.14
N GLY A 34 -3.54 -13.83 3.67
CA GLY A 34 -4.36 -12.68 3.30
C GLY A 34 -3.63 -11.66 2.44
N MET A 35 -4.41 -10.72 1.90
CA MET A 35 -3.92 -9.57 1.14
C MET A 35 -4.73 -8.32 1.44
N LEU A 36 -4.08 -7.16 1.40
CA LEU A 36 -4.70 -5.86 1.34
C LEU A 36 -4.67 -5.40 -0.12
N VAL A 37 -5.82 -5.26 -0.76
CA VAL A 37 -5.91 -4.73 -2.13
C VAL A 37 -5.74 -3.23 -2.08
N THR A 38 -4.67 -2.71 -2.69
CA THR A 38 -4.26 -1.30 -2.64
C THR A 38 -4.11 -0.69 -4.03
N ASP A 39 -5.07 -0.96 -4.91
CA ASP A 39 -5.08 -0.40 -6.26
C ASP A 39 -4.99 1.13 -6.24
N HIS A 40 -4.30 1.72 -7.22
CA HIS A 40 -4.12 3.18 -7.33
C HIS A 40 -5.45 3.93 -7.47
N ASP A 41 -5.75 4.81 -6.51
CA ASP A 41 -6.91 5.72 -6.48
C ASP A 41 -8.27 5.04 -6.73
N THR A 42 -8.41 3.75 -6.45
CA THR A 42 -9.66 3.02 -6.67
C THR A 42 -9.82 1.81 -5.77
N TYR A 43 -11.06 1.45 -5.48
CA TYR A 43 -11.44 0.20 -4.81
C TYR A 43 -11.98 -0.87 -5.76
N ASN A 44 -11.75 -0.76 -7.08
CA ASN A 44 -12.38 -1.65 -8.06
C ASN A 44 -11.92 -3.10 -7.91
N GLY A 45 -10.66 -3.38 -7.61
CA GLY A 45 -10.17 -4.73 -7.36
C GLY A 45 -10.88 -5.38 -6.17
N TYR A 46 -11.00 -4.67 -5.04
CA TYR A 46 -11.76 -5.15 -3.88
C TYR A 46 -13.25 -5.29 -4.19
N ARG A 47 -13.87 -4.37 -4.97
CA ARG A 47 -15.27 -4.49 -5.40
C ARG A 47 -15.49 -5.73 -6.26
N HIS A 48 -14.57 -6.01 -7.17
CA HIS A 48 -14.60 -7.23 -7.98
C HIS A 48 -14.58 -8.48 -7.07
N TRP A 49 -13.61 -8.56 -6.14
CA TRP A 49 -13.55 -9.62 -5.13
C TRP A 49 -14.89 -9.78 -4.40
N LYS A 50 -15.39 -8.69 -3.81
CA LYS A 50 -16.60 -8.68 -3.00
C LYS A 50 -17.83 -9.18 -3.76
N ASN A 51 -17.97 -8.78 -5.02
CA ASN A 51 -19.19 -9.04 -5.79
C ASN A 51 -19.17 -10.39 -6.52
N THR A 52 -17.99 -10.91 -6.85
CA THR A 52 -17.87 -12.08 -7.73
C THR A 52 -17.30 -13.32 -7.05
N ILE A 53 -16.44 -13.16 -6.04
CA ILE A 53 -15.64 -14.26 -5.49
C ILE A 53 -15.94 -14.53 -4.00
N LYS A 54 -16.07 -13.48 -3.19
CA LYS A 54 -16.26 -13.54 -1.73
C LYS A 54 -17.46 -14.44 -1.37
N GLY A 55 -17.22 -15.38 -0.43
CA GLY A 55 -18.21 -16.35 0.03
C GLY A 55 -18.47 -17.53 -0.93
N ARG A 56 -17.90 -17.50 -2.13
CA ARG A 56 -18.01 -18.59 -3.13
C ARG A 56 -16.74 -19.42 -3.19
N LYS A 57 -15.58 -18.77 -3.21
CA LYS A 57 -14.24 -19.38 -3.29
C LYS A 57 -13.34 -18.82 -2.19
N TYR A 58 -12.24 -19.49 -1.89
CA TYR A 58 -11.18 -19.03 -0.98
C TYR A 58 -11.69 -18.60 0.41
N LYS A 59 -12.56 -19.41 1.02
CA LYS A 59 -13.25 -19.08 2.29
C LYS A 59 -12.30 -18.80 3.45
N ASP A 60 -11.13 -19.45 3.47
CA ASP A 60 -10.11 -19.31 4.52
C ASP A 60 -9.07 -18.22 4.22
N PHE A 61 -9.16 -17.56 3.05
CA PHE A 61 -8.26 -16.52 2.63
C PHE A 61 -8.88 -15.14 2.86
N VAL A 62 -8.12 -14.25 3.50
CA VAL A 62 -8.58 -12.91 3.85
C VAL A 62 -8.22 -11.90 2.75
N VAL A 63 -9.22 -11.17 2.26
CA VAL A 63 -9.01 -10.04 1.35
C VAL A 63 -9.56 -8.79 2.00
N LEU A 64 -8.67 -7.85 2.29
CA LEU A 64 -8.95 -6.58 2.94
C LEU A 64 -8.99 -5.44 1.92
N LYS A 65 -9.74 -4.40 2.27
CA LYS A 65 -9.92 -3.20 1.46
C LYS A 65 -8.93 -2.12 1.85
N GLY A 66 -8.00 -1.78 1.00
CA GLY A 66 -7.12 -0.64 1.08
C GLY A 66 -7.12 0.16 -0.22
N ILE A 67 -6.29 1.16 -0.29
CA ILE A 67 -6.01 1.94 -1.50
C ILE A 67 -4.60 2.50 -1.41
N GLU A 68 -3.86 2.51 -2.51
CA GLU A 68 -2.68 3.35 -2.67
C GLU A 68 -3.10 4.66 -3.31
N TYR A 69 -3.03 5.72 -2.54
CA TYR A 69 -3.53 7.04 -2.93
C TYR A 69 -2.41 7.93 -3.46
N ASP A 70 -2.60 8.48 -4.67
CA ASP A 70 -1.68 9.44 -5.27
C ASP A 70 -1.98 10.84 -4.74
N THR A 71 -1.18 11.31 -3.78
CA THR A 71 -1.31 12.66 -3.23
C THR A 71 -0.80 13.72 -4.20
N LEU A 72 -1.24 14.95 -4.02
CA LEU A 72 -0.74 16.09 -4.80
C LEU A 72 0.74 16.36 -4.56
N ASP A 73 1.22 16.17 -3.32
CA ASP A 73 2.47 16.76 -2.83
C ASP A 73 3.39 15.83 -2.01
N ALA A 74 2.97 14.60 -1.76
CA ALA A 74 3.69 13.70 -0.85
C ALA A 74 3.91 12.27 -1.39
N GLY A 75 3.65 12.03 -2.68
CA GLY A 75 3.76 10.71 -3.29
C GLY A 75 2.63 9.77 -2.89
N HIS A 76 2.91 8.50 -2.82
CA HIS A 76 1.94 7.44 -2.59
C HIS A 76 1.71 7.18 -1.10
N ILE A 77 0.44 7.06 -0.72
CA ILE A 77 0.02 6.80 0.65
C ILE A 77 -0.91 5.59 0.67
N LEU A 78 -0.55 4.58 1.44
CA LEU A 78 -1.43 3.45 1.74
C LEU A 78 -2.49 3.87 2.77
N ILE A 79 -3.75 3.60 2.47
CA ILE A 79 -4.89 3.98 3.32
C ILE A 79 -5.75 2.76 3.60
N ILE A 80 -6.14 2.60 4.85
CA ILE A 80 -7.03 1.55 5.32
C ILE A 80 -8.19 2.21 6.06
N MET A 81 -9.40 2.05 5.51
CA MET A 81 -10.61 2.59 6.10
C MET A 81 -11.44 1.51 6.78
N PRO A 82 -12.16 1.81 7.87
CA PRO A 82 -13.05 0.86 8.51
C PRO A 82 -14.08 0.29 7.53
N GLN A 83 -14.53 -0.93 7.81
CA GLN A 83 -15.54 -1.60 7.01
C GLN A 83 -16.85 -0.78 7.00
N GLY A 84 -17.49 -0.70 5.83
CA GLY A 84 -18.78 0.02 5.67
C GLY A 84 -18.64 1.51 5.33
N VAL A 85 -17.50 2.12 5.57
CA VAL A 85 -17.26 3.52 5.22
C VAL A 85 -17.13 3.66 3.70
N LYS A 86 -18.03 4.44 3.08
CA LYS A 86 -18.03 4.73 1.64
C LYS A 86 -17.26 6.02 1.38
N MET A 87 -16.04 5.91 0.87
CA MET A 87 -15.13 7.03 0.66
C MET A 87 -14.87 7.30 -0.82
N ARG A 88 -15.86 7.85 -1.54
CA ARG A 88 -15.68 8.24 -2.94
C ARG A 88 -14.60 9.31 -3.13
N LEU A 89 -14.34 10.12 -2.10
CA LEU A 89 -13.29 11.13 -2.13
C LEU A 89 -11.90 10.50 -2.31
N LEU A 90 -11.66 9.32 -1.72
CA LEU A 90 -10.40 8.58 -1.88
C LEU A 90 -10.24 7.95 -3.27
N GLU A 91 -11.26 8.03 -4.12
CA GLU A 91 -11.16 7.63 -5.54
C GLU A 91 -10.92 8.83 -6.46
N LEU A 92 -10.73 10.03 -5.89
CA LEU A 92 -10.34 11.26 -6.59
C LEU A 92 -8.92 11.61 -6.16
N ARG A 93 -7.94 11.28 -6.99
CA ARG A 93 -6.53 11.54 -6.72
C ARG A 93 -6.20 13.02 -6.52
N GLY A 94 -5.11 13.31 -5.82
CA GLY A 94 -4.53 14.66 -5.79
C GLY A 94 -4.95 15.51 -4.59
N LEU A 95 -5.47 14.93 -3.50
CA LEU A 95 -5.58 15.67 -2.23
C LEU A 95 -4.19 15.98 -1.67
N PRO A 96 -3.96 17.18 -1.12
CA PRO A 96 -2.77 17.47 -0.32
C PRO A 96 -2.69 16.54 0.89
N LEU A 97 -1.48 16.13 1.26
CA LEU A 97 -1.25 15.16 2.33
C LEU A 97 -1.93 15.52 3.65
N SER A 98 -1.84 16.78 4.09
CA SER A 98 -2.43 17.21 5.36
C SER A 98 -3.94 16.99 5.40
N LEU A 99 -4.64 17.38 4.32
CA LEU A 99 -6.09 17.18 4.21
C LEU A 99 -6.45 15.69 4.11
N LEU A 100 -5.62 14.90 3.44
CA LEU A 100 -5.82 13.46 3.32
C LEU A 100 -5.73 12.78 4.68
N ILE A 101 -4.70 13.06 5.47
CA ILE A 101 -4.51 12.49 6.80
C ILE A 101 -5.68 12.88 7.72
N ASP A 102 -6.02 14.16 7.77
CA ASP A 102 -7.12 14.66 8.61
C ASP A 102 -8.45 13.98 8.22
N PHE A 103 -8.71 13.81 6.93
CA PHE A 103 -9.89 13.12 6.42
C PHE A 103 -9.91 11.63 6.81
N VAL A 104 -8.80 10.92 6.64
CA VAL A 104 -8.67 9.50 7.00
C VAL A 104 -8.89 9.30 8.49
N HIS A 105 -8.22 10.08 9.33
CA HIS A 105 -8.33 9.97 10.78
C HIS A 105 -9.72 10.34 11.31
N HIS A 106 -10.34 11.42 10.78
CA HIS A 106 -11.70 11.82 11.16
C HIS A 106 -12.72 10.70 10.93
N ASN A 107 -12.49 9.86 9.90
CA ASN A 107 -13.36 8.74 9.56
C ASN A 107 -12.88 7.39 10.15
N GLY A 108 -11.98 7.42 11.12
CA GLY A 108 -11.51 6.23 11.86
C GLY A 108 -10.53 5.35 11.10
N GLY A 109 -10.06 5.77 9.94
CA GLY A 109 -9.05 5.08 9.15
C GLY A 109 -7.63 5.30 9.64
N ILE A 110 -6.69 4.62 9.02
CA ILE A 110 -5.25 4.78 9.21
C ILE A 110 -4.55 4.96 7.87
N CYS A 111 -3.38 5.61 7.88
CA CYS A 111 -2.56 5.77 6.70
C CYS A 111 -1.07 5.72 7.01
N GLY A 112 -0.29 5.37 5.99
CA GLY A 112 1.16 5.35 6.03
C GLY A 112 1.77 5.51 4.64
N PRO A 113 3.00 6.01 4.51
CA PRO A 113 3.63 6.21 3.22
C PRO A 113 4.02 4.86 2.61
N ALA A 114 3.64 4.65 1.35
CA ALA A 114 4.12 3.54 0.54
C ALA A 114 5.58 3.77 0.16
N HIS A 115 6.41 2.70 0.20
CA HIS A 115 7.84 2.74 -0.19
C HIS A 115 8.51 4.12 0.07
N PRO A 116 8.50 4.64 1.33
CA PRO A 116 8.78 6.05 1.64
C PRO A 116 10.15 6.54 1.22
N CYS A 117 11.15 5.66 1.20
CA CYS A 117 12.53 5.94 0.79
C CYS A 117 12.89 5.33 -0.57
N GLY A 118 11.89 4.96 -1.38
CA GLY A 118 12.11 4.43 -2.73
C GLY A 118 12.84 5.43 -3.62
N GLU A 119 13.51 4.93 -4.65
CA GLU A 119 14.28 5.78 -5.58
C GLU A 119 13.39 6.67 -6.46
N LYS A 120 12.11 6.35 -6.57
CA LYS A 120 11.16 7.09 -7.41
C LYS A 120 10.68 8.36 -6.71
N TYR A 121 10.35 9.38 -7.50
CA TYR A 121 9.82 10.68 -7.01
C TYR A 121 8.45 10.58 -6.32
N LEU A 122 7.74 9.46 -6.47
CA LEU A 122 6.47 9.17 -5.77
C LEU A 122 6.68 8.66 -4.33
N SER A 123 7.93 8.49 -3.90
CA SER A 123 8.28 8.14 -2.54
C SER A 123 8.35 9.39 -1.66
N PHE A 124 7.78 9.32 -0.46
CA PHE A 124 7.56 10.47 0.43
C PHE A 124 8.83 11.30 0.68
N THR A 125 9.96 10.66 0.97
CA THR A 125 11.22 11.37 1.27
C THR A 125 11.84 12.10 0.07
N ASN A 126 11.39 11.80 -1.16
CA ASN A 126 11.84 12.48 -2.38
C ASN A 126 10.99 13.70 -2.74
N THR A 127 9.97 14.01 -1.94
CA THR A 127 9.04 15.11 -2.22
C THR A 127 9.47 16.42 -1.58
N LYS A 128 9.03 17.54 -2.15
CA LYS A 128 9.18 18.85 -1.54
C LYS A 128 8.42 18.98 -0.22
N ARG A 129 7.34 18.20 -0.06
CA ARG A 129 6.57 18.16 1.18
C ARG A 129 7.45 17.66 2.34
N TRP A 130 8.17 16.57 2.14
CA TRP A 130 9.13 16.08 3.12
C TRP A 130 10.21 17.12 3.46
N GLN A 131 10.77 17.78 2.44
CA GLN A 131 11.82 18.79 2.67
C GLN A 131 11.33 19.98 3.48
N LYS A 132 10.08 20.41 3.31
CA LYS A 132 9.49 21.57 3.98
C LYS A 132 8.84 21.25 5.33
N SER A 133 8.35 20.05 5.49
CA SER A 133 7.52 19.63 6.64
C SER A 133 7.77 18.17 7.01
N PRO A 134 9.01 17.80 7.40
CA PRO A 134 9.35 16.41 7.73
C PRO A 134 8.58 15.89 8.95
N GLU A 135 8.10 16.77 9.82
CA GLU A 135 7.27 16.45 10.98
C GLU A 135 5.93 15.80 10.62
N LEU A 136 5.46 15.92 9.38
CA LEU A 136 4.24 15.24 8.92
C LEU A 136 4.33 13.71 9.01
N ILE A 137 5.54 13.15 9.03
CA ILE A 137 5.73 11.72 9.25
C ILE A 137 5.17 11.24 10.58
N GLU A 138 5.14 12.12 11.59
CA GLU A 138 4.59 11.82 12.92
C GLU A 138 3.08 11.61 12.90
N LYS A 139 2.39 12.14 11.89
CA LYS A 139 0.94 11.97 11.71
C LYS A 139 0.56 10.62 11.09
N PHE A 140 1.48 9.89 10.47
CA PHE A 140 1.20 8.57 9.94
C PHE A 140 1.03 7.53 11.06
N ASP A 141 0.21 6.53 10.81
CA ASP A 141 -0.06 5.44 11.75
C ASP A 141 0.97 4.32 11.64
N PHE A 142 1.54 4.11 10.46
CA PHE A 142 2.54 3.10 10.14
C PHE A 142 3.48 3.59 9.03
N ILE A 143 4.54 2.84 8.78
CA ILE A 143 5.47 3.08 7.66
C ILE A 143 5.66 1.77 6.92
N GLU A 144 5.58 1.76 5.59
CA GLU A 144 5.98 0.58 4.82
C GLU A 144 7.50 0.44 4.86
N THR A 145 7.98 -0.51 5.68
CA THR A 145 9.40 -0.75 5.94
C THR A 145 9.99 -1.86 5.07
N PHE A 146 9.13 -2.63 4.40
CA PHE A 146 9.55 -3.62 3.42
C PHE A 146 8.64 -3.57 2.19
N ASN A 147 9.21 -3.18 1.06
CA ASN A 147 8.59 -3.29 -0.25
C ASN A 147 9.48 -4.18 -1.11
N ALA A 148 8.94 -5.29 -1.63
CA ALA A 148 9.72 -6.27 -2.37
C ALA A 148 10.29 -5.72 -3.69
N CYS A 149 9.65 -4.71 -4.27
CA CYS A 149 10.02 -4.08 -5.54
C CYS A 149 11.00 -2.91 -5.38
N GLU A 150 11.36 -2.54 -4.16
CA GLU A 150 12.36 -1.51 -3.87
C GLU A 150 13.71 -2.14 -3.49
N PRO A 151 14.84 -1.46 -3.76
CA PRO A 151 16.16 -1.98 -3.40
C PRO A 151 16.37 -2.03 -1.86
N PRO A 152 17.29 -2.89 -1.36
CA PRO A 152 17.53 -3.03 0.08
C PRO A 152 17.77 -1.70 0.81
N GLN A 153 18.52 -0.78 0.21
CA GLN A 153 18.85 0.52 0.81
C GLN A 153 17.61 1.38 1.06
N SER A 154 16.60 1.32 0.17
CA SER A 154 15.32 2.01 0.36
C SER A 154 14.56 1.44 1.56
N ASN A 155 14.53 0.12 1.71
CA ASN A 155 13.88 -0.55 2.83
C ASN A 155 14.63 -0.30 4.15
N GLU A 156 15.95 -0.24 4.15
CA GLU A 156 16.76 0.14 5.32
C GLU A 156 16.45 1.58 5.76
N GLY A 157 16.36 2.52 4.80
CA GLY A 157 15.95 3.89 5.07
C GLY A 157 14.54 3.98 5.68
N ALA A 158 13.60 3.19 5.18
CA ALA A 158 12.24 3.12 5.71
C ALA A 158 12.19 2.53 7.12
N LYS A 159 12.98 1.50 7.41
CA LYS A 159 13.14 0.93 8.76
C LYS A 159 13.69 1.95 9.74
N TYR A 160 14.75 2.67 9.34
CA TYR A 160 15.31 3.74 10.16
C TYR A 160 14.25 4.82 10.50
N LEU A 161 13.41 5.21 9.52
CA LEU A 161 12.33 6.17 9.77
C LEU A 161 11.30 5.60 10.76
N ALA A 162 10.89 4.33 10.59
CA ALA A 162 9.94 3.69 11.49
C ALA A 162 10.47 3.64 12.94
N GLU A 163 11.71 3.25 13.13
CA GLU A 163 12.38 3.23 14.45
C GLU A 163 12.49 4.64 15.03
N LYS A 164 12.98 5.60 14.26
CA LYS A 164 13.18 7.00 14.70
C LYS A 164 11.89 7.63 15.20
N TYR A 165 10.76 7.37 14.53
CA TYR A 165 9.46 7.98 14.88
C TYR A 165 8.54 7.03 15.65
N GLY A 166 9.03 5.86 16.07
CA GLY A 166 8.27 4.89 16.86
C GLY A 166 7.00 4.39 16.18
N LYS A 167 7.07 4.17 14.84
CA LYS A 167 5.95 3.72 14.03
C LYS A 167 6.02 2.22 13.74
N PRO A 168 4.90 1.50 13.76
CA PRO A 168 4.86 0.13 13.27
C PRO A 168 5.33 0.03 11.82
N GLY A 169 6.12 -1.01 11.50
CA GLY A 169 6.57 -1.29 10.15
C GLY A 169 5.67 -2.28 9.45
N THR A 170 5.16 -1.96 8.26
CA THR A 170 4.44 -2.90 7.39
C THR A 170 5.28 -3.35 6.22
N GLY A 171 4.86 -4.40 5.53
CA GLY A 171 5.52 -4.87 4.31
C GLY A 171 4.55 -5.46 3.31
N GLY A 172 4.86 -5.27 2.04
CA GLY A 172 4.09 -5.78 0.92
C GLY A 172 4.94 -6.08 -0.31
N SER A 173 4.33 -6.75 -1.28
CA SER A 173 5.04 -7.12 -2.51
C SER A 173 5.08 -5.98 -3.53
N ASP A 174 4.12 -5.06 -3.50
CA ASP A 174 3.91 -4.05 -4.55
C ASP A 174 3.87 -4.69 -5.95
N ALA A 175 3.22 -5.87 -6.01
CA ALA A 175 3.27 -6.73 -7.16
C ALA A 175 2.33 -6.27 -8.27
N HIS A 176 2.90 -6.04 -9.45
CA HIS A 176 2.21 -5.78 -10.71
C HIS A 176 2.32 -6.96 -11.69
N LYS A 177 3.13 -7.98 -11.33
CA LYS A 177 3.38 -9.20 -12.08
C LYS A 177 3.32 -10.42 -11.18
N LEU A 178 2.91 -11.56 -11.74
CA LEU A 178 2.68 -12.79 -10.98
C LEU A 178 3.94 -13.32 -10.27
N ASP A 179 5.11 -13.13 -10.83
CA ASP A 179 6.35 -13.60 -10.25
C ASP A 179 6.82 -12.80 -9.02
N CYS A 180 6.32 -11.56 -8.84
CA CYS A 180 6.57 -10.73 -7.67
C CYS A 180 5.56 -10.97 -6.52
N VAL A 181 4.42 -11.60 -6.81
CA VAL A 181 3.35 -11.79 -5.82
C VAL A 181 3.83 -12.57 -4.60
N GLY A 182 3.57 -12.00 -3.41
CA GLY A 182 3.92 -12.58 -2.13
C GLY A 182 5.41 -12.63 -1.85
N MET A 183 6.20 -11.75 -2.48
CA MET A 183 7.60 -11.55 -2.11
C MET A 183 7.76 -10.60 -0.92
N GLY A 184 6.72 -9.82 -0.57
CA GLY A 184 6.67 -8.99 0.63
C GLY A 184 5.42 -9.28 1.45
N TYR A 185 5.53 -9.19 2.77
CA TYR A 185 4.41 -9.41 3.69
C TYR A 185 4.63 -8.73 5.04
N THR A 186 3.53 -8.59 5.78
CA THR A 186 3.52 -8.26 7.20
C THR A 186 3.03 -9.48 7.97
N GLU A 187 3.74 -9.86 9.04
CA GLU A 187 3.35 -10.93 9.95
C GLU A 187 2.71 -10.36 11.20
N PHE A 188 1.48 -10.79 11.48
CA PHE A 188 0.70 -10.41 12.65
C PHE A 188 0.67 -11.55 13.66
N PRO A 189 0.76 -11.27 14.98
CA PRO A 189 0.71 -12.30 16.02
C PRO A 189 -0.67 -12.97 16.14
N VAL A 190 -1.70 -12.30 15.64
CA VAL A 190 -3.09 -12.75 15.68
C VAL A 190 -3.66 -12.92 14.27
N ARG A 191 -4.81 -13.58 14.18
CA ARG A 191 -5.56 -13.65 12.93
C ARG A 191 -6.26 -12.30 12.66
N ILE A 192 -6.09 -11.79 11.46
CA ILE A 192 -6.76 -10.58 10.96
C ILE A 192 -7.87 -11.05 10.02
N GLU A 193 -9.10 -10.65 10.25
CA GLU A 193 -10.26 -11.01 9.44
C GLU A 193 -10.94 -9.79 8.78
N THR A 194 -10.77 -8.62 9.39
CA THR A 194 -11.41 -7.37 8.95
C THR A 194 -10.42 -6.21 8.94
N GLU A 195 -10.80 -5.13 8.23
CA GLU A 195 -10.04 -3.87 8.26
C GLU A 195 -9.96 -3.29 9.68
N LEU A 196 -10.98 -3.50 10.52
CA LEU A 196 -10.96 -3.06 11.93
C LEU A 196 -9.94 -3.82 12.76
N ASP A 197 -9.78 -5.13 12.56
CA ASP A 197 -8.74 -5.90 13.23
C ASP A 197 -7.35 -5.38 12.86
N LEU A 198 -7.14 -5.13 11.55
CA LEU A 198 -5.89 -4.58 11.05
C LEU A 198 -5.59 -3.20 11.63
N ILE A 199 -6.57 -2.28 11.60
CA ILE A 199 -6.46 -0.94 12.18
C ILE A 199 -6.11 -1.01 13.67
N ARG A 200 -6.77 -1.90 14.43
CA ARG A 200 -6.50 -2.11 15.85
C ARG A 200 -5.07 -2.56 16.09
N GLN A 201 -4.60 -3.61 15.40
CA GLN A 201 -3.25 -4.14 15.56
C GLN A 201 -2.17 -3.10 15.25
N ILE A 202 -2.36 -2.28 14.24
CA ILE A 202 -1.42 -1.19 13.91
C ILE A 202 -1.44 -0.10 14.99
N ARG A 203 -2.62 0.34 15.45
CA ARG A 203 -2.74 1.38 16.48
C ARG A 203 -2.22 0.95 17.85
N GLU A 204 -2.44 -0.29 18.22
CA GLU A 204 -1.96 -0.87 19.48
C GLU A 204 -0.44 -1.15 19.45
N LYS A 205 0.22 -0.89 18.31
CA LYS A 205 1.64 -1.18 18.09
C LYS A 205 2.00 -2.61 18.47
N GLY A 206 1.13 -3.55 18.08
CA GLY A 206 1.36 -4.97 18.32
C GLY A 206 2.70 -5.43 17.75
N GLU A 207 3.17 -6.59 18.17
CA GLU A 207 4.37 -7.23 17.63
C GLU A 207 4.13 -7.65 16.17
N ILE A 208 4.23 -6.68 15.24
CA ILE A 208 4.14 -6.92 13.81
C ILE A 208 5.53 -6.89 13.18
N GLN A 209 5.78 -7.77 12.21
CA GLN A 209 7.05 -7.87 11.52
C GLN A 209 6.83 -7.78 10.02
N SER A 210 7.59 -6.91 9.37
CA SER A 210 7.64 -6.82 7.91
C SER A 210 8.82 -7.62 7.37
N GLY A 211 8.67 -8.23 6.21
CA GLY A 211 9.75 -8.97 5.58
C GLY A 211 9.38 -9.64 4.27
N GLY A 212 10.34 -10.36 3.71
CA GLY A 212 10.14 -11.06 2.45
C GLY A 212 11.44 -11.27 1.69
N GLU A 213 11.32 -11.38 0.38
CA GLU A 213 12.40 -11.54 -0.59
C GLU A 213 12.41 -10.35 -1.55
N TYR A 214 13.59 -9.91 -1.99
CA TYR A 214 13.68 -8.83 -2.96
C TYR A 214 13.39 -9.31 -4.38
N TYR A 215 12.57 -8.55 -5.09
CA TYR A 215 12.33 -8.77 -6.51
C TYR A 215 13.46 -8.15 -7.34
N THR A 216 14.27 -8.99 -7.94
CA THR A 216 15.50 -8.56 -8.66
C THR A 216 15.28 -8.24 -10.13
N LYS A 217 14.09 -8.55 -10.68
CA LYS A 217 13.75 -8.25 -12.07
C LYS A 217 13.12 -6.86 -12.17
N THR A 218 13.12 -6.27 -13.38
CA THR A 218 12.47 -4.98 -13.59
C THR A 218 10.95 -5.06 -13.41
N THR A 219 10.40 -4.19 -12.56
CA THR A 219 8.96 -3.95 -12.42
C THR A 219 8.44 -3.00 -13.51
N LYS A 220 9.36 -2.32 -14.24
CA LYS A 220 9.02 -1.34 -15.26
C LYS A 220 8.34 -2.03 -16.44
N ASP A 221 7.02 -2.08 -16.42
CA ASP A 221 6.25 -2.28 -17.64
C ASP A 221 6.27 -1.00 -18.49
N LYS A 222 6.00 -1.15 -19.79
CA LYS A 222 5.85 0.01 -20.68
C LYS A 222 4.67 0.84 -20.18
N ILE A 223 4.97 1.88 -19.44
CA ILE A 223 3.96 2.86 -19.00
C ILE A 223 3.33 3.46 -20.26
N GLY A 224 2.02 3.37 -20.41
CA GLY A 224 1.29 3.94 -21.53
C GLY A 224 1.54 5.46 -21.66
N LYS A 225 1.42 6.02 -22.89
CA LYS A 225 1.69 7.45 -23.14
C LYS A 225 0.91 8.39 -22.21
N PHE A 226 -0.31 8.00 -21.84
CA PHE A 226 -1.17 8.78 -20.94
C PHE A 226 -0.65 8.79 -19.51
N ASN A 227 -0.21 7.64 -19.00
CA ASN A 227 0.41 7.54 -17.67
C ASN A 227 1.74 8.30 -17.60
N LYS A 228 2.52 8.33 -18.70
CA LYS A 228 3.72 9.18 -18.77
C LYS A 228 3.39 10.65 -18.59
N LEU A 229 2.29 11.14 -19.14
CA LEU A 229 1.88 12.53 -19.00
C LEU A 229 1.46 12.86 -17.57
N LEU A 230 0.68 11.99 -16.92
CA LEU A 230 0.30 12.12 -15.51
C LEU A 230 1.53 12.11 -14.60
N ILE A 231 2.41 11.13 -14.78
CA ILE A 231 3.68 11.03 -14.07
C ILE A 231 4.52 12.29 -14.25
N PHE A 232 4.60 12.82 -15.48
CA PHE A 232 5.34 14.04 -15.76
C PHE A 232 4.73 15.26 -15.08
N SER A 233 3.40 15.37 -15.00
CA SER A 233 2.73 16.49 -14.30
C SER A 233 3.02 16.50 -12.79
N PHE A 234 3.01 15.33 -12.14
CA PHE A 234 3.41 15.18 -10.73
C PHE A 234 4.89 15.49 -10.53
N TRP A 235 5.76 14.99 -11.41
CA TRP A 235 7.18 15.27 -11.37
C TRP A 235 7.47 16.77 -11.49
N PHE A 236 6.79 17.44 -12.41
CA PHE A 236 6.93 18.88 -12.64
C PHE A 236 6.48 19.68 -11.40
N TYR A 237 5.33 19.33 -10.82
CA TYR A 237 4.83 19.96 -9.60
C TYR A 237 5.79 19.82 -8.42
N ASN A 238 6.41 18.66 -8.26
CA ASN A 238 7.30 18.38 -7.14
C ASN A 238 8.74 18.88 -7.33
N ARG A 239 9.16 19.23 -8.54
CA ARG A 239 10.50 19.76 -8.86
C ARG A 239 10.54 21.22 -9.31
N GLY A 240 9.41 21.81 -9.68
CA GLY A 240 9.28 23.21 -10.14
C GLY A 240 9.47 24.26 -9.07
#